data_9162a22e822b81cd06d9b70b35a20b56
#
_entry.id   9162a22e822b81cd06d9b70b35a20b56
#
_cell.length_a   1.000
_cell.length_b   1.000
_cell.length_c   1.000
_cell.angle_alpha   90.00
_cell.angle_beta   90.00
_cell.angle_gamma   90.00
#
_symmetry.space_group_name_H-M   'P 1'
#
loop_
_entity.id
_entity.type
_entity.pdbx_description
1 polymer ?
#
loop_
_entity_poly.entity_id
_entity_poly.type
_entity_poly.pdbx_seq_one_letter_code
_entity_poly.pdbx_strand_id
1 'polypeptide(L)'
;MDSVFIVSPPSFTIREISDFLDIEFSMNGTVTELYSDRDQNFHFSNGQDDLIIKVSNPAEERSILDLQDLASKHIADKDPTIQIPKLVGRILEIKKDGKTFLVRLMSYVKGQFLGQNEVKNSDLGSLGNFLGRLSLSLEGFDHPGAHRQFEWDCKQTDMIKGISEHIESNKDKRTVAHFLNEFEKNIPDLAVDMRMSVIHNDGNDHNILISDNGDIIGIIDFGDMVYTFQAAEPAVAMAYIAL
;
A
#
# COMPACT_ATOMS: atom_id res chain seq x y z
N MET A 1 -7.23 2.39 20.13
CA MET A 1 -6.39 3.34 19.38
C MET A 1 -7.28 4.00 18.33
N ASP A 2 -7.01 5.25 18.03
CA ASP A 2 -7.77 5.92 16.96
C ASP A 2 -7.32 5.35 15.61
N SER A 3 -8.25 5.04 14.71
CA SER A 3 -7.95 4.52 13.39
C SER A 3 -7.27 5.59 12.51
N VAL A 4 -6.31 5.18 11.68
CA VAL A 4 -5.66 6.05 10.68
C VAL A 4 -6.65 6.66 9.69
N PHE A 5 -7.87 6.12 9.59
CA PHE A 5 -8.96 6.65 8.76
C PHE A 5 -9.75 7.78 9.44
N ILE A 6 -9.57 7.97 10.75
CA ILE A 6 -10.29 9.00 11.54
C ILE A 6 -9.36 10.17 11.89
N VAL A 7 -8.10 9.89 12.11
CA VAL A 7 -7.11 10.90 12.49
C VAL A 7 -6.64 11.66 11.26
N SER A 8 -6.65 12.99 11.35
CA SER A 8 -6.22 13.85 10.24
C SER A 8 -4.76 13.55 9.83
N PRO A 9 -4.48 13.51 8.52
CA PRO A 9 -3.12 13.36 8.00
C PRO A 9 -2.15 14.42 8.55
N PRO A 10 -0.84 14.19 8.49
CA PRO A 10 0.16 15.21 8.75
C PRO A 10 -0.03 16.43 7.83
N SER A 11 0.47 17.60 8.26
CA SER A 11 0.33 18.85 7.49
C SER A 11 1.62 19.66 7.52
N PHE A 12 2.72 19.05 7.09
CA PHE A 12 4.02 19.71 6.97
C PHE A 12 4.07 20.53 5.69
N THR A 13 4.73 21.71 5.76
CA THR A 13 5.04 22.51 4.59
C THR A 13 6.28 21.94 3.88
N ILE A 14 6.42 22.24 2.59
CA ILE A 14 7.62 21.90 1.80
C ILE A 14 8.88 22.41 2.50
N ARG A 15 8.83 23.63 3.11
CA ARG A 15 9.96 24.20 3.82
C ARG A 15 10.35 23.38 5.05
N GLU A 16 9.38 22.96 5.88
CA GLU A 16 9.66 22.15 7.08
C GLU A 16 10.32 20.81 6.70
N ILE A 17 9.89 20.20 5.59
CA ILE A 17 10.51 18.97 5.09
C ILE A 17 11.90 19.23 4.49
N SER A 18 12.09 20.34 3.78
CA SER A 18 13.42 20.72 3.27
C SER A 18 14.41 21.00 4.40
N ASP A 19 13.97 21.73 5.44
CA ASP A 19 14.78 22.00 6.63
C ASP A 19 15.13 20.70 7.37
N PHE A 20 14.18 19.75 7.48
CA PHE A 20 14.40 18.41 8.05
C PHE A 20 15.46 17.62 7.26
N LEU A 21 15.37 17.60 5.93
CA LEU A 21 16.33 16.89 5.07
C LEU A 21 17.74 17.51 5.16
N ASP A 22 17.85 18.82 5.25
CA ASP A 22 19.15 19.51 5.41
C ASP A 22 19.76 19.18 6.78
N ILE A 23 18.99 19.26 7.87
CA ILE A 23 19.47 19.02 9.24
C ILE A 23 19.88 17.56 9.45
N GLU A 24 19.05 16.60 9.06
CA GLU A 24 19.25 15.19 9.38
C GLU A 24 20.19 14.48 8.39
N PHE A 25 20.26 14.94 7.15
CA PHE A 25 20.96 14.24 6.07
C PHE A 25 21.92 15.11 5.26
N SER A 26 21.98 16.42 5.53
CA SER A 26 22.71 17.41 4.70
C SER A 26 22.29 17.35 3.23
N MET A 27 21.00 17.09 2.99
CA MET A 27 20.42 16.96 1.65
C MET A 27 19.72 18.26 1.24
N ASN A 28 20.19 18.84 0.12
CA ASN A 28 19.60 20.03 -0.49
C ASN A 28 19.13 19.70 -1.90
N GLY A 29 17.86 20.05 -2.20
CA GLY A 29 17.24 19.73 -3.49
C GLY A 29 15.83 20.29 -3.58
N THR A 30 15.11 19.85 -4.61
CA THR A 30 13.70 20.18 -4.82
C THR A 30 12.82 19.18 -4.07
N VAL A 31 11.90 19.70 -3.27
CA VAL A 31 10.86 18.92 -2.58
C VAL A 31 9.52 19.26 -3.19
N THR A 32 8.75 18.26 -3.59
CA THR A 32 7.40 18.40 -4.15
C THR A 32 6.44 17.50 -3.36
N GLU A 33 5.33 18.05 -2.91
CA GLU A 33 4.30 17.26 -2.22
C GLU A 33 3.58 16.34 -3.21
N LEU A 34 3.34 15.10 -2.79
CA LEU A 34 2.60 14.10 -3.54
C LEU A 34 1.24 13.87 -2.90
N TYR A 35 0.27 13.43 -3.72
CA TYR A 35 -1.03 13.04 -3.21
C TYR A 35 -0.92 11.83 -2.27
N SER A 36 -1.66 11.88 -1.16
CA SER A 36 -1.78 10.79 -0.20
C SER A 36 -3.04 10.99 0.65
N ASP A 37 -3.74 9.91 0.97
CA ASP A 37 -5.00 9.96 1.74
C ASP A 37 -4.77 10.00 3.26
N ARG A 38 -3.86 9.17 3.75
CA ARG A 38 -3.65 8.95 5.21
C ARG A 38 -2.35 9.54 5.73
N ASP A 39 -1.29 9.42 4.96
CA ASP A 39 0.05 9.94 5.23
C ASP A 39 0.23 11.29 4.55
N GLN A 40 1.41 11.90 4.69
CA GLN A 40 1.85 12.98 3.82
C GLN A 40 3.15 12.59 3.15
N ASN A 41 3.15 12.59 1.82
CA ASN A 41 4.28 12.11 1.03
C ASN A 41 4.90 13.26 0.23
N PHE A 42 6.23 13.21 0.08
CA PHE A 42 6.97 14.17 -0.72
C PHE A 42 7.99 13.45 -1.60
N HIS A 43 8.18 13.96 -2.80
CA HIS A 43 9.29 13.59 -3.67
C HIS A 43 10.42 14.58 -3.48
N PHE A 44 11.62 14.08 -3.21
CA PHE A 44 12.86 14.83 -3.18
C PHE A 44 13.72 14.47 -4.39
N SER A 45 14.30 15.49 -5.05
CA SER A 45 15.29 15.30 -6.11
C SER A 45 16.36 16.38 -6.07
N ASN A 46 17.63 15.97 -6.21
CA ASN A 46 18.78 16.88 -6.33
C ASN A 46 19.56 16.64 -7.64
N GLY A 47 19.02 15.83 -8.55
CA GLY A 47 19.66 15.45 -9.81
C GLY A 47 20.60 14.26 -9.71
N GLN A 48 20.92 13.80 -8.49
CA GLN A 48 21.68 12.57 -8.23
C GLN A 48 20.80 11.54 -7.49
N ASP A 49 20.10 12.03 -6.47
CA ASP A 49 19.21 11.22 -5.64
C ASP A 49 17.76 11.59 -5.94
N ASP A 50 16.93 10.56 -6.08
CA ASP A 50 15.48 10.64 -6.09
C ASP A 50 14.94 9.80 -4.93
N LEU A 51 14.19 10.44 -4.01
CA LEU A 51 13.68 9.80 -2.79
C LEU A 51 12.20 10.17 -2.57
N ILE A 52 11.49 9.29 -1.87
CA ILE A 52 10.18 9.59 -1.30
C ILE A 52 10.32 9.76 0.21
N ILE A 53 9.86 10.89 0.72
CA ILE A 53 9.73 11.13 2.14
C ILE A 53 8.28 10.82 2.53
N LYS A 54 8.08 9.80 3.36
CA LYS A 54 6.78 9.44 3.90
C LYS A 54 6.69 9.89 5.35
N VAL A 55 5.81 10.85 5.63
CA VAL A 55 5.46 11.26 6.99
C VAL A 55 4.17 10.52 7.36
N SER A 56 4.26 9.57 8.27
CA SER A 56 3.15 8.70 8.60
C SER A 56 2.08 9.41 9.42
N ASN A 57 0.83 8.98 9.26
CA ASN A 57 -0.27 9.39 10.11
C ASN A 57 0.11 9.22 11.58
N PRO A 58 -0.20 10.17 12.48
CA PRO A 58 0.17 10.05 13.89
C PRO A 58 -0.52 8.88 14.63
N ALA A 59 -1.58 8.29 14.04
CA ALA A 59 -2.20 7.06 14.56
C ALA A 59 -1.55 5.78 14.02
N GLU A 60 -0.59 5.89 13.07
CA GLU A 60 0.06 4.69 12.52
C GLU A 60 1.04 4.08 13.54
N GLU A 61 0.94 2.78 13.69
CA GLU A 61 1.82 2.05 14.59
C GLU A 61 3.17 1.77 13.95
N ARG A 62 4.24 1.91 14.72
CA ARG A 62 5.59 1.58 14.26
C ARG A 62 5.70 0.15 13.72
N SER A 63 4.98 -0.79 14.33
CA SER A 63 4.94 -2.19 13.90
C SER A 63 4.45 -2.36 12.46
N ILE A 64 3.55 -1.47 11.99
CA ILE A 64 3.05 -1.49 10.60
C ILE A 64 4.11 -0.97 9.65
N LEU A 65 4.88 0.05 10.05
CA LEU A 65 5.99 0.54 9.24
C LEU A 65 7.11 -0.52 9.15
N ASP A 66 7.42 -1.17 10.26
CA ASP A 66 8.41 -2.26 10.30
C ASP A 66 7.96 -3.45 9.42
N LEU A 67 6.65 -3.80 9.42
CA LEU A 67 6.06 -4.79 8.50
C LEU A 67 6.35 -4.44 7.03
N GLN A 68 6.05 -3.21 6.62
CA GLN A 68 6.22 -2.75 5.24
C GLN A 68 7.70 -2.81 4.80
N ASP A 69 8.60 -2.33 5.66
CA ASP A 69 10.03 -2.27 5.36
C ASP A 69 10.66 -3.68 5.30
N LEU A 70 10.26 -4.58 6.21
CA LEU A 70 10.71 -5.97 6.23
C LEU A 70 10.15 -6.77 5.05
N ALA A 71 8.89 -6.55 4.67
CA ALA A 71 8.29 -7.17 3.50
C ALA A 71 9.00 -6.73 2.21
N SER A 72 9.25 -5.43 2.06
CA SER A 72 10.02 -4.89 0.93
C SER A 72 11.40 -5.53 0.83
N LYS A 73 12.10 -5.66 1.96
CA LYS A 73 13.39 -6.35 1.98
C LYS A 73 13.27 -7.82 1.59
N HIS A 74 12.29 -8.53 2.15
CA HIS A 74 12.07 -9.96 1.87
C HIS A 74 11.78 -10.20 0.38
N ILE A 75 10.92 -9.39 -0.24
CA ILE A 75 10.62 -9.45 -1.67
C ILE A 75 11.91 -9.22 -2.48
N ALA A 76 12.68 -8.18 -2.16
CA ALA A 76 13.91 -7.86 -2.89
C ALA A 76 14.97 -8.96 -2.77
N ASP A 77 15.02 -9.68 -1.65
CA ASP A 77 15.93 -10.81 -1.44
C ASP A 77 15.47 -12.07 -2.24
N LYS A 78 14.16 -12.25 -2.44
CA LYS A 78 13.57 -13.39 -3.17
C LYS A 78 13.52 -13.16 -4.68
N ASP A 79 13.07 -12.00 -5.11
CA ASP A 79 12.97 -11.61 -6.51
C ASP A 79 13.47 -10.16 -6.71
N PRO A 80 14.78 -9.97 -6.93
CA PRO A 80 15.37 -8.64 -7.10
C PRO A 80 14.92 -7.92 -8.38
N THR A 81 14.16 -8.57 -9.25
CA THR A 81 13.63 -7.96 -10.48
C THR A 81 12.31 -7.24 -10.25
N ILE A 82 11.62 -7.49 -9.13
CA ILE A 82 10.46 -6.71 -8.71
C ILE A 82 10.95 -5.37 -8.12
N GLN A 83 10.61 -4.28 -8.78
CA GLN A 83 10.98 -2.96 -8.31
C GLN A 83 9.99 -2.49 -7.23
N ILE A 84 10.51 -2.17 -6.05
CA ILE A 84 9.75 -1.74 -4.89
C ILE A 84 10.49 -0.65 -4.12
N PRO A 85 9.78 0.24 -3.42
CA PRO A 85 10.42 1.21 -2.53
C PRO A 85 11.16 0.49 -1.40
N LYS A 86 12.36 0.96 -1.10
CA LYS A 86 13.22 0.43 -0.01
C LYS A 86 13.52 1.53 0.98
N LEU A 87 13.48 1.21 2.28
CA LEU A 87 13.88 2.15 3.33
C LEU A 87 15.35 2.53 3.15
N VAL A 88 15.61 3.82 3.12
CA VAL A 88 16.96 4.42 3.12
C VAL A 88 17.31 4.83 4.54
N GLY A 89 18.25 4.13 5.13
CA GLY A 89 18.67 4.39 6.51
C GLY A 89 17.74 3.77 7.56
N ARG A 90 17.05 4.60 8.33
CA ARG A 90 16.18 4.17 9.45
C ARG A 90 14.92 5.04 9.52
N ILE A 91 13.91 4.56 10.26
CA ILE A 91 12.75 5.36 10.63
C ILE A 91 13.19 6.46 11.61
N LEU A 92 12.84 7.70 11.30
CA LEU A 92 13.12 8.89 12.09
C LEU A 92 11.85 9.47 12.71
N GLU A 93 12.01 10.49 13.51
CA GLU A 93 10.91 11.23 14.12
C GLU A 93 11.02 12.72 13.81
N ILE A 94 9.89 13.35 13.47
CA ILE A 94 9.75 14.79 13.36
C ILE A 94 8.64 15.27 14.28
N LYS A 95 8.82 16.44 14.91
CA LYS A 95 7.83 16.99 15.84
C LYS A 95 7.18 18.23 15.24
N LYS A 96 5.86 18.30 15.37
CA LYS A 96 5.07 19.47 15.00
C LYS A 96 3.84 19.58 15.91
N ASP A 97 3.55 20.77 16.39
CA ASP A 97 2.37 21.10 17.22
C ASP A 97 2.20 20.16 18.43
N GLY A 98 3.31 19.79 19.07
CA GLY A 98 3.34 18.88 20.23
C GLY A 98 3.12 17.40 19.91
N LYS A 99 2.95 17.04 18.63
CA LYS A 99 2.84 15.67 18.17
C LYS A 99 4.18 15.18 17.60
N THR A 100 4.41 13.86 17.69
CA THR A 100 5.54 13.18 17.05
C THR A 100 5.02 12.38 15.86
N PHE A 101 5.71 12.49 14.72
CA PHE A 101 5.39 11.77 13.49
C PHE A 101 6.59 10.91 13.10
N LEU A 102 6.31 9.69 12.65
CA LEU A 102 7.34 8.81 12.09
C LEU A 102 7.61 9.19 10.63
N VAL A 103 8.89 9.26 10.28
CA VAL A 103 9.32 9.64 8.92
C VAL A 103 10.22 8.56 8.35
N ARG A 104 9.94 8.16 7.11
CA ARG A 104 10.78 7.25 6.35
C ARG A 104 11.26 7.91 5.06
N LEU A 105 12.53 7.73 4.75
CA LEU A 105 13.06 8.00 3.42
C LEU A 105 13.04 6.68 2.65
N MET A 106 12.36 6.68 1.51
CA MET A 106 12.23 5.51 0.65
C MET A 106 12.91 5.77 -0.69
N SER A 107 13.50 4.75 -1.28
CA SER A 107 13.99 4.87 -2.67
C SER A 107 12.82 5.16 -3.61
N TYR A 108 13.05 6.06 -4.58
CA TYR A 108 12.08 6.32 -5.64
C TYR A 108 12.12 5.19 -6.67
N VAL A 109 10.95 4.65 -7.03
CA VAL A 109 10.83 3.67 -8.11
C VAL A 109 10.40 4.40 -9.37
N LYS A 110 11.26 4.38 -10.39
CA LYS A 110 10.97 5.02 -11.68
C LYS A 110 10.02 4.16 -12.50
N GLY A 111 8.95 4.75 -12.99
CA GLY A 111 7.95 4.08 -13.82
C GLY A 111 6.73 4.96 -14.00
N GLN A 112 5.79 4.51 -14.82
CA GLN A 112 4.48 5.12 -15.00
C GLN A 112 3.44 4.27 -14.28
N PHE A 113 2.37 4.88 -13.80
CA PHE A 113 1.26 4.10 -13.21
C PHE A 113 0.50 3.35 -14.30
N LEU A 114 0.13 2.11 -14.02
CA LEU A 114 -0.66 1.29 -14.95
C LEU A 114 -1.95 2.02 -15.37
N GLY A 115 -2.64 2.67 -14.44
CA GLY A 115 -3.89 3.41 -14.70
C GLY A 115 -3.75 4.68 -15.55
N GLN A 116 -2.52 5.13 -15.84
CA GLN A 116 -2.28 6.23 -16.79
C GLN A 116 -2.25 5.77 -18.24
N ASN A 117 -2.36 4.47 -18.50
CA ASN A 117 -2.26 3.86 -19.81
C ASN A 117 -3.51 3.04 -20.10
N GLU A 118 -3.88 2.91 -21.39
CA GLU A 118 -4.93 1.99 -21.80
C GLU A 118 -4.48 0.53 -21.53
N VAL A 119 -5.16 -0.15 -20.60
CA VAL A 119 -4.90 -1.57 -20.31
C VAL A 119 -5.37 -2.44 -21.47
N LYS A 120 -4.46 -3.16 -22.11
CA LYS A 120 -4.76 -4.09 -23.19
C LYS A 120 -4.92 -5.52 -22.63
N ASN A 121 -5.61 -6.37 -23.38
CA ASN A 121 -5.76 -7.78 -22.99
C ASN A 121 -4.42 -8.53 -22.79
N SER A 122 -3.35 -8.12 -23.51
CA SER A 122 -1.99 -8.62 -23.30
C SER A 122 -1.44 -8.31 -21.91
N ASP A 123 -1.85 -7.17 -21.36
CA ASP A 123 -1.34 -6.66 -20.09
C ASP A 123 -1.92 -7.43 -18.90
N LEU A 124 -3.12 -8.00 -19.06
CA LEU A 124 -3.76 -8.85 -18.05
C LEU A 124 -2.94 -10.11 -17.74
N GLY A 125 -2.35 -10.73 -18.77
CA GLY A 125 -1.47 -11.89 -18.60
C GLY A 125 -0.17 -11.49 -17.88
N SER A 126 0.40 -10.34 -18.22
CA SER A 126 1.59 -9.78 -17.58
C SER A 126 1.32 -9.41 -16.13
N LEU A 127 0.15 -8.83 -15.84
CA LEU A 127 -0.29 -8.49 -14.48
C LEU A 127 -0.46 -9.75 -13.63
N GLY A 128 -1.15 -10.76 -14.13
CA GLY A 128 -1.32 -12.04 -13.42
C GLY A 128 0.02 -12.70 -13.13
N ASN A 129 0.97 -12.66 -14.06
CA ASN A 129 2.33 -13.16 -13.85
C ASN A 129 3.06 -12.36 -12.76
N PHE A 130 2.97 -11.02 -12.82
CA PHE A 130 3.58 -10.14 -11.81
C PHE A 130 3.04 -10.41 -10.41
N LEU A 131 1.71 -10.46 -10.23
CA LEU A 131 1.07 -10.76 -8.95
C LEU A 131 1.42 -12.16 -8.44
N GLY A 132 1.53 -13.15 -9.35
CA GLY A 132 2.01 -14.48 -9.01
C GLY A 132 3.44 -14.48 -8.48
N ARG A 133 4.35 -13.72 -9.09
CA ARG A 133 5.72 -13.53 -8.63
C ARG A 133 5.79 -12.81 -7.29
N LEU A 134 4.98 -11.76 -7.10
CA LEU A 134 4.86 -11.03 -5.84
C LEU A 134 4.41 -11.98 -4.70
N SER A 135 3.37 -12.77 -4.95
CA SER A 135 2.88 -13.77 -3.99
C SER A 135 3.94 -14.83 -3.66
N LEU A 136 4.69 -15.32 -4.64
CA LEU A 136 5.80 -16.25 -4.43
C LEU A 136 6.95 -15.60 -3.63
N SER A 137 7.22 -14.34 -3.88
CA SER A 137 8.25 -13.59 -3.16
C SER A 137 7.89 -13.35 -1.70
N LEU A 138 6.60 -13.32 -1.37
CA LEU A 138 6.09 -13.22 0.01
C LEU A 138 5.91 -14.59 0.69
N GLU A 139 6.18 -15.70 -0.01
CA GLU A 139 6.05 -17.03 0.59
C GLU A 139 6.99 -17.20 1.78
N GLY A 140 6.41 -17.61 2.93
CA GLY A 140 7.12 -17.78 4.19
C GLY A 140 7.42 -16.48 4.94
N PHE A 141 7.01 -15.33 4.41
CA PHE A 141 7.07 -14.08 5.15
C PHE A 141 5.91 -13.99 6.14
N ASP A 142 6.21 -13.61 7.37
CA ASP A 142 5.22 -13.33 8.40
C ASP A 142 5.72 -12.20 9.33
N HIS A 143 4.79 -11.41 9.85
CA HIS A 143 5.08 -10.33 10.77
C HIS A 143 3.87 -10.05 11.68
N PRO A 144 4.04 -9.80 13.00
CA PRO A 144 2.93 -9.53 13.90
C PRO A 144 1.99 -8.41 13.44
N GLY A 145 2.52 -7.34 12.82
CA GLY A 145 1.74 -6.23 12.27
C GLY A 145 0.79 -6.63 11.15
N ALA A 146 1.00 -7.77 10.47
CA ALA A 146 0.10 -8.24 9.42
C ALA A 146 -1.17 -8.90 9.98
N HIS A 147 -1.15 -9.35 11.24
CA HIS A 147 -2.30 -10.01 11.91
C HIS A 147 -3.21 -8.99 12.60
N ARG A 148 -3.50 -7.90 11.93
CA ARG A 148 -4.36 -6.81 12.41
C ARG A 148 -5.81 -6.97 11.96
N GLN A 149 -6.73 -6.35 12.68
CA GLN A 149 -8.06 -6.04 12.14
C GLN A 149 -7.92 -4.82 11.23
N PHE A 150 -8.34 -4.97 9.99
CA PHE A 150 -8.12 -3.94 8.98
C PHE A 150 -9.34 -3.79 8.09
N GLU A 151 -9.79 -2.57 7.87
CA GLU A 151 -11.04 -2.26 7.18
C GLU A 151 -11.04 -2.74 5.72
N TRP A 152 -9.87 -2.79 5.08
CA TRP A 152 -9.72 -3.27 3.70
C TRP A 152 -9.41 -4.78 3.60
N ASP A 153 -9.40 -5.52 4.71
CA ASP A 153 -9.33 -6.98 4.66
C ASP A 153 -10.71 -7.55 4.32
N CYS A 154 -10.86 -8.14 3.12
CA CYS A 154 -12.10 -8.75 2.65
C CYS A 154 -12.67 -9.81 3.61
N LYS A 155 -11.85 -10.33 4.51
CA LYS A 155 -12.24 -11.28 5.55
C LYS A 155 -13.07 -10.64 6.68
N GLN A 156 -13.00 -9.32 6.83
CA GLN A 156 -13.65 -8.55 7.91
C GLN A 156 -15.10 -8.16 7.53
N THR A 157 -15.94 -9.14 7.19
CA THR A 157 -17.31 -8.91 6.69
C THR A 157 -18.19 -8.14 7.68
N ASP A 158 -18.02 -8.32 8.99
CA ASP A 158 -18.78 -7.56 10.00
C ASP A 158 -18.44 -6.07 9.98
N MET A 159 -17.16 -5.71 9.78
CA MET A 159 -16.76 -4.31 9.61
C MET A 159 -17.35 -3.72 8.34
N ILE A 160 -17.31 -4.44 7.22
CA ILE A 160 -17.88 -4.01 5.94
C ILE A 160 -19.39 -3.81 6.07
N LYS A 161 -20.11 -4.70 6.76
CA LYS A 161 -21.55 -4.53 7.06
C LYS A 161 -21.82 -3.24 7.82
N GLY A 162 -21.04 -2.97 8.86
CA GLY A 162 -21.15 -1.73 9.64
C GLY A 162 -21.00 -0.48 8.77
N ILE A 163 -19.98 -0.47 7.90
CA ILE A 163 -19.73 0.66 6.99
C ILE A 163 -20.84 0.77 5.93
N SER A 164 -21.36 -0.35 5.44
CA SER A 164 -22.42 -0.36 4.42
C SER A 164 -23.72 0.28 4.85
N GLU A 165 -23.94 0.44 6.16
CA GLU A 165 -25.11 1.16 6.70
C GLU A 165 -25.13 2.65 6.30
N HIS A 166 -23.97 3.23 5.98
CA HIS A 166 -23.86 4.62 5.53
C HIS A 166 -24.08 4.82 4.02
N ILE A 167 -24.35 3.76 3.26
CA ILE A 167 -24.69 3.87 1.84
C ILE A 167 -26.09 4.47 1.71
N GLU A 168 -26.22 5.63 1.05
CA GLU A 168 -27.50 6.32 0.89
C GLU A 168 -28.42 5.63 -0.12
N SER A 169 -27.86 5.16 -1.23
CA SER A 169 -28.61 4.49 -2.29
C SER A 169 -29.13 3.11 -1.87
N ASN A 170 -30.43 2.95 -1.80
CA ASN A 170 -31.06 1.66 -1.51
C ASN A 170 -30.71 0.55 -2.54
N LYS A 171 -30.41 0.92 -3.80
CA LYS A 171 -29.98 0.00 -4.82
C LYS A 171 -28.59 -0.53 -4.49
N ASP A 172 -27.66 0.39 -4.20
CA ASP A 172 -26.27 0.03 -3.95
C ASP A 172 -26.12 -0.72 -2.61
N LYS A 173 -26.88 -0.28 -1.58
CA LYS A 173 -26.96 -1.02 -0.30
C LYS A 173 -27.39 -2.47 -0.50
N ARG A 174 -28.41 -2.73 -1.34
CA ARG A 174 -28.85 -4.11 -1.66
C ARG A 174 -27.77 -4.88 -2.45
N THR A 175 -27.06 -4.21 -3.35
CA THR A 175 -25.97 -4.82 -4.10
C THR A 175 -24.84 -5.27 -3.19
N VAL A 176 -24.39 -4.38 -2.29
CA VAL A 176 -23.36 -4.69 -1.29
C VAL A 176 -23.83 -5.83 -0.37
N ALA A 177 -25.06 -5.76 0.16
CA ALA A 177 -25.61 -6.81 1.01
C ALA A 177 -25.70 -8.17 0.29
N HIS A 178 -26.03 -8.18 -1.00
CA HIS A 178 -26.06 -9.42 -1.79
C HIS A 178 -24.66 -10.06 -1.86
N PHE A 179 -23.62 -9.30 -2.22
CA PHE A 179 -22.26 -9.84 -2.31
C PHE A 179 -21.68 -10.25 -0.95
N LEU A 180 -21.97 -9.51 0.12
CA LEU A 180 -21.60 -9.92 1.47
C LEU A 180 -22.25 -11.25 1.86
N ASN A 181 -23.55 -11.42 1.59
CA ASN A 181 -24.24 -12.67 1.87
C ASN A 181 -23.68 -13.86 1.05
N GLU A 182 -23.34 -13.63 -0.24
CA GLU A 182 -22.72 -14.66 -1.06
C GLU A 182 -21.32 -15.02 -0.55
N PHE A 183 -20.54 -14.04 -0.11
CA PHE A 183 -19.23 -14.27 0.51
C PHE A 183 -19.37 -15.11 1.78
N GLU A 184 -20.22 -14.69 2.71
CA GLU A 184 -20.42 -15.39 3.99
C GLU A 184 -20.99 -16.80 3.84
N LYS A 185 -21.77 -17.04 2.80
CA LYS A 185 -22.35 -18.36 2.50
C LYS A 185 -21.32 -19.33 1.90
N ASN A 186 -20.44 -18.81 1.03
CA ASN A 186 -19.58 -19.68 0.21
C ASN A 186 -18.15 -19.78 0.76
N ILE A 187 -17.60 -18.69 1.32
CA ILE A 187 -16.20 -18.66 1.74
C ILE A 187 -15.89 -19.56 2.94
N PRO A 188 -16.74 -19.69 3.99
CA PRO A 188 -16.42 -20.57 5.12
C PRO A 188 -16.10 -22.00 4.73
N ASP A 189 -16.82 -22.56 3.76
CA ASP A 189 -16.59 -23.94 3.27
C ASP A 189 -15.29 -24.03 2.45
N LEU A 190 -14.95 -22.99 1.70
CA LEU A 190 -13.72 -22.91 0.89
C LEU A 190 -12.50 -22.55 1.71
N ALA A 191 -12.67 -21.79 2.79
CA ALA A 191 -11.59 -21.24 3.60
C ALA A 191 -10.66 -22.32 4.19
N VAL A 192 -11.17 -23.54 4.38
CA VAL A 192 -10.39 -24.69 4.89
C VAL A 192 -9.24 -25.04 3.93
N ASP A 193 -9.46 -24.88 2.62
CA ASP A 193 -8.50 -25.22 1.57
C ASP A 193 -7.79 -23.99 0.99
N MET A 194 -8.19 -22.76 1.39
CA MET A 194 -7.58 -21.53 0.90
C MET A 194 -6.24 -21.26 1.58
N ARG A 195 -5.23 -20.93 0.79
CA ARG A 195 -3.94 -20.49 1.31
C ARG A 195 -4.08 -19.13 1.99
N MET A 196 -3.48 -19.03 3.17
CA MET A 196 -3.35 -17.78 3.92
C MET A 196 -1.91 -17.29 3.81
N SER A 197 -1.71 -16.02 3.61
CA SER A 197 -0.39 -15.39 3.56
C SER A 197 -0.47 -13.90 3.88
N VAL A 198 0.65 -13.29 4.13
CA VAL A 198 0.78 -11.83 4.04
C VAL A 198 0.73 -11.45 2.57
N ILE A 199 -0.16 -10.53 2.21
CA ILE A 199 -0.32 -10.02 0.86
C ILE A 199 -0.16 -8.49 0.84
N HIS A 200 0.06 -7.91 -0.34
CA HIS A 200 0.11 -6.47 -0.53
C HIS A 200 -1.27 -5.82 -0.30
N ASN A 201 -2.32 -6.51 -0.76
CA ASN A 201 -3.74 -6.15 -0.55
C ASN A 201 -4.22 -4.86 -1.23
N ASP A 202 -3.37 -4.17 -1.98
CA ASP A 202 -3.73 -2.94 -2.71
C ASP A 202 -3.02 -2.87 -4.08
N GLY A 203 -3.03 -4.00 -4.81
CA GLY A 203 -2.46 -4.11 -6.16
C GLY A 203 -3.33 -3.41 -7.22
N ASN A 204 -3.74 -2.18 -6.96
CA ASN A 204 -4.53 -1.35 -7.87
C ASN A 204 -3.67 -0.71 -8.97
N ASP A 205 -4.31 -0.14 -9.96
CA ASP A 205 -3.68 0.46 -11.14
C ASP A 205 -2.87 1.75 -10.86
N HIS A 206 -3.05 2.36 -9.68
CA HIS A 206 -2.26 3.50 -9.20
C HIS A 206 -1.06 3.10 -8.34
N ASN A 207 -0.95 1.82 -7.96
CA ASN A 207 0.17 1.26 -7.22
C ASN A 207 1.09 0.40 -8.08
N ILE A 208 0.61 -0.10 -9.21
CA ILE A 208 1.39 -0.91 -10.15
C ILE A 208 2.12 0.00 -11.13
N LEU A 209 3.43 -0.25 -11.29
CA LEU A 209 4.30 0.53 -12.14
C LEU A 209 4.68 -0.25 -13.40
N ILE A 210 4.70 0.47 -14.52
CA ILE A 210 5.14 -0.02 -15.81
C ILE A 210 6.36 0.77 -16.31
N SER A 211 7.21 0.10 -17.09
CA SER A 211 8.30 0.72 -17.83
C SER A 211 7.80 1.50 -19.04
N ASP A 212 8.69 2.28 -19.66
CA ASP A 212 8.39 2.97 -20.94
C ASP A 212 8.01 2.01 -22.07
N ASN A 213 8.37 0.73 -21.97
CA ASN A 213 8.01 -0.31 -22.94
C ASN A 213 6.64 -0.96 -22.63
N GLY A 214 5.99 -0.60 -21.53
CA GLY A 214 4.72 -1.16 -21.06
C GLY A 214 4.85 -2.44 -20.23
N ASP A 215 6.08 -2.87 -19.90
CA ASP A 215 6.27 -4.04 -19.02
C ASP A 215 5.97 -3.68 -17.57
N ILE A 216 5.25 -4.54 -16.84
CA ILE A 216 5.02 -4.36 -15.41
C ILE A 216 6.34 -4.63 -14.68
N ILE A 217 6.83 -3.61 -13.97
CA ILE A 217 8.15 -3.62 -13.34
C ILE A 217 8.10 -3.64 -11.81
N GLY A 218 7.03 -3.15 -11.20
CA GLY A 218 7.02 -3.00 -9.75
C GLY A 218 5.68 -2.62 -9.16
N ILE A 219 5.69 -2.46 -7.85
CA ILE A 219 4.54 -2.05 -7.06
C ILE A 219 4.99 -1.15 -5.91
N ILE A 220 4.16 -0.18 -5.55
CA ILE A 220 4.39 0.75 -4.43
C ILE A 220 3.24 0.67 -3.43
N ASP A 221 3.39 1.35 -2.33
CA ASP A 221 2.41 1.53 -1.25
C ASP A 221 1.99 0.24 -0.52
N PHE A 222 2.86 -0.18 0.37
CA PHE A 222 2.71 -1.36 1.22
C PHE A 222 1.84 -1.12 2.47
N GLY A 223 1.11 0.00 2.54
CA GLY A 223 0.32 0.40 3.71
C GLY A 223 -0.82 -0.55 4.08
N ASP A 224 -1.35 -1.24 3.09
CA ASP A 224 -2.53 -2.09 3.25
C ASP A 224 -2.21 -3.59 3.44
N MET A 225 -0.93 -3.92 3.65
CA MET A 225 -0.52 -5.30 3.90
C MET A 225 -1.25 -5.92 5.09
N VAL A 226 -1.69 -7.16 4.91
CA VAL A 226 -2.44 -7.92 5.91
C VAL A 226 -2.26 -9.43 5.69
N TYR A 227 -2.36 -10.21 6.76
CA TYR A 227 -2.43 -11.67 6.70
C TYR A 227 -3.87 -12.12 6.43
N THR A 228 -4.14 -12.54 5.21
CA THR A 228 -5.48 -12.90 4.76
C THR A 228 -5.44 -13.99 3.67
N PHE A 229 -6.56 -14.23 2.99
CA PHE A 229 -6.62 -15.14 1.86
C PHE A 229 -5.70 -14.68 0.72
N GLN A 230 -4.75 -15.51 0.31
CA GLN A 230 -3.84 -15.18 -0.80
C GLN A 230 -4.60 -14.84 -2.10
N ALA A 231 -5.79 -15.43 -2.28
CA ALA A 231 -6.65 -15.16 -3.43
C ALA A 231 -7.19 -13.71 -3.46
N ALA A 232 -7.14 -12.98 -2.34
CA ALA A 232 -7.55 -11.57 -2.30
C ALA A 232 -6.57 -10.67 -3.10
N GLU A 233 -5.29 -11.02 -3.19
CA GLU A 233 -4.30 -10.25 -3.97
C GLU A 233 -4.72 -10.06 -5.44
N PRO A 234 -4.92 -11.12 -6.23
CA PRO A 234 -5.40 -10.95 -7.60
C PRO A 234 -6.85 -10.42 -7.67
N ALA A 235 -7.69 -10.68 -6.67
CA ALA A 235 -9.08 -10.21 -6.67
C ALA A 235 -9.15 -8.67 -6.59
N VAL A 236 -8.32 -8.04 -5.77
CA VAL A 236 -8.21 -6.58 -5.69
C VAL A 236 -7.78 -5.99 -7.04
N ALA A 237 -6.72 -6.52 -7.63
CA ALA A 237 -6.24 -6.04 -8.94
C ALA A 237 -7.30 -6.20 -10.04
N MET A 238 -8.02 -7.34 -10.06
CA MET A 238 -9.12 -7.58 -11.01
C MET A 238 -10.27 -6.59 -10.84
N ALA A 239 -10.61 -6.23 -9.60
CA ALA A 239 -11.67 -5.26 -9.34
C ALA A 239 -11.34 -3.88 -9.92
N TYR A 240 -10.11 -3.40 -9.75
CA TYR A 240 -9.68 -2.10 -10.28
C TYR A 240 -9.55 -2.07 -11.82
N ILE A 241 -9.11 -3.17 -12.44
CA ILE A 241 -9.03 -3.23 -13.91
C ILE A 241 -10.41 -3.34 -14.57
N ALA A 242 -11.43 -3.85 -13.84
CA ALA A 242 -12.79 -3.94 -14.34
C ALA A 242 -13.57 -2.62 -14.25
N LEU A 243 -13.07 -1.62 -13.53
CA LEU A 243 -13.67 -0.28 -13.39
C LEU A 243 -13.26 0.64 -14.54
#